data_2527f77594b36e62d0d8fbb1eefeb02e
#
_entry.id   2527f77594b36e62d0d8fbb1eefeb02e
#
_cell.length_a   1.000
_cell.length_b   1.000
_cell.length_c   1.000
_cell.angle_alpha   90.00
_cell.angle_beta   90.00
_cell.angle_gamma   90.00
#
_symmetry.space_group_name_H-M   'P 1'
#
loop_
_entity.id
_entity.type
_entity.pdbx_description
1 polymer ?
#
loop_
_entity_poly.entity_id
_entity_poly.type
_entity_poly.pdbx_seq_one_letter_code
_entity_poly.pdbx_strand_id
1 'polypeptide(L)'
;MSEDSNKIERIENEKLVELMGRIREDSSEENMIDVLKEAAVSKFIVPVDGSEGDYRFHAVSDSKGLKYMVVYSDTDSFEVAFENKKEPQNGVLAGFADLIDVVMAPKMGLSGFVINPGSEEVLFGHEMLKMIAAQMGIGGDGTAKVGEPDSYPPKLKEALDGYLLIEPTVSDIWVRLMRENGTDRLIWLIVVNAEGEGEPLKYTLDNLRKYCLPYLDNMDAMVVSSNEDFAKQVIKGVKPFATRDND
;
A
#
# COMPACT_ATOMS: atom_id res chain seq x y z
N MET A 1 5.74 -39.19 12.58
CA MET A 1 6.66 -38.07 12.84
C MET A 1 6.92 -37.48 11.46
N SER A 2 6.14 -36.52 11.05
CA SER A 2 6.30 -35.78 9.78
C SER A 2 7.11 -34.52 10.11
N GLU A 3 8.37 -34.52 9.69
CA GLU A 3 9.22 -33.35 9.59
C GLU A 3 8.75 -32.51 8.38
N ASP A 4 7.61 -31.86 8.53
CA ASP A 4 7.31 -30.69 7.71
C ASP A 4 7.96 -29.47 8.40
N SER A 5 9.28 -29.40 8.33
CA SER A 5 9.99 -28.15 8.55
C SER A 5 9.48 -27.16 7.49
N ASN A 6 8.86 -26.09 7.95
CA ASN A 6 8.33 -24.96 7.19
C ASN A 6 9.50 -24.31 6.44
N LYS A 7 9.88 -24.90 5.30
CA LYS A 7 11.00 -24.43 4.49
C LYS A 7 10.48 -23.16 3.81
N ILE A 8 10.96 -22.00 4.25
CA ILE A 8 10.65 -20.72 3.61
C ILE A 8 10.94 -20.86 2.12
N GLU A 9 9.98 -20.52 1.28
CA GLU A 9 10.20 -20.42 -0.17
C GLU A 9 11.35 -19.45 -0.41
N ARG A 10 12.36 -19.86 -1.18
CA ARG A 10 13.52 -19.00 -1.45
C ARG A 10 13.08 -17.78 -2.22
N ILE A 11 13.36 -16.61 -1.68
CA ILE A 11 13.14 -15.32 -2.33
C ILE A 11 14.47 -14.65 -2.64
N GLU A 12 14.51 -13.98 -3.78
CA GLU A 12 15.65 -13.23 -4.29
C GLU A 12 15.14 -11.86 -4.72
N ASN A 13 15.68 -10.80 -4.13
CA ASN A 13 15.35 -9.41 -4.45
C ASN A 13 16.61 -8.66 -4.87
N GLU A 14 17.36 -9.22 -5.83
CA GLU A 14 18.66 -8.68 -6.28
C GLU A 14 18.61 -7.19 -6.58
N LYS A 15 17.58 -6.75 -7.30
CA LYS A 15 17.42 -5.34 -7.65
C LYS A 15 17.17 -4.46 -6.43
N LEU A 16 16.39 -4.92 -5.44
CA LEU A 16 16.18 -4.19 -4.20
C LEU A 16 17.47 -4.06 -3.41
N VAL A 17 18.24 -5.14 -3.27
CA VAL A 17 19.53 -5.15 -2.59
C VAL A 17 20.52 -4.20 -3.27
N GLU A 18 20.60 -4.20 -4.61
CA GLU A 18 21.43 -3.25 -5.37
C GLU A 18 21.03 -1.80 -5.09
N LEU A 19 19.74 -1.49 -5.11
CA LEU A 19 19.22 -0.15 -4.85
C LEU A 19 19.47 0.30 -3.40
N MET A 20 19.32 -0.61 -2.43
CA MET A 20 19.66 -0.36 -1.02
C MET A 20 21.17 -0.07 -0.85
N GLY A 21 22.03 -0.78 -1.58
CA GLY A 21 23.47 -0.48 -1.61
C GLY A 21 23.76 0.93 -2.13
N ARG A 22 23.07 1.37 -3.18
CA ARG A 22 23.24 2.74 -3.74
C ARG A 22 22.85 3.84 -2.74
N ILE A 23 21.80 3.66 -1.94
CA ILE A 23 21.40 4.64 -0.92
C ILE A 23 22.50 4.86 0.13
N ARG A 24 23.29 3.84 0.47
CA ARG A 24 24.43 3.99 1.40
C ARG A 24 25.52 4.89 0.84
N GLU A 25 25.72 4.88 -0.48
CA GLU A 25 26.72 5.70 -1.16
C GLU A 25 26.17 7.11 -1.46
N ASP A 26 24.93 7.20 -1.85
CA ASP A 26 24.23 8.44 -2.20
C ASP A 26 22.77 8.38 -1.73
N SER A 27 22.48 9.03 -0.61
CA SER A 27 21.13 9.14 0.00
C SER A 27 20.24 10.20 -0.67
N SER A 28 20.35 10.36 -2.01
CA SER A 28 19.52 11.27 -2.76
C SER A 28 18.04 10.85 -2.73
N GLU A 29 17.16 11.83 -2.95
CA GLU A 29 15.72 11.59 -3.02
C GLU A 29 15.36 10.63 -4.17
N GLU A 30 16.07 10.70 -5.29
CA GLU A 30 15.87 9.83 -6.46
C GLU A 30 16.18 8.37 -6.10
N ASN A 31 17.32 8.10 -5.47
CA ASN A 31 17.67 6.74 -5.02
C ASN A 31 16.68 6.20 -3.99
N MET A 32 16.18 7.04 -3.09
CA MET A 32 15.14 6.66 -2.12
C MET A 32 13.83 6.29 -2.84
N ILE A 33 13.41 7.06 -3.82
CA ILE A 33 12.21 6.77 -4.62
C ILE A 33 12.33 5.42 -5.34
N ASP A 34 13.51 5.12 -5.89
CA ASP A 34 13.73 3.86 -6.59
C ASP A 34 13.69 2.65 -5.64
N VAL A 35 14.28 2.77 -4.44
CA VAL A 35 14.13 1.74 -3.39
C VAL A 35 12.66 1.56 -3.00
N LEU A 36 11.91 2.66 -2.83
CA LEU A 36 10.50 2.60 -2.47
C LEU A 36 9.66 1.87 -3.53
N LYS A 37 9.88 2.17 -4.81
CA LYS A 37 9.18 1.50 -5.91
C LYS A 37 9.46 0.00 -5.94
N GLU A 38 10.71 -0.39 -5.76
CA GLU A 38 11.09 -1.80 -5.78
C GLU A 38 10.59 -2.53 -4.53
N ALA A 39 10.74 -1.92 -3.35
CA ALA A 39 10.21 -2.47 -2.10
C ALA A 39 8.69 -2.73 -2.16
N ALA A 40 7.95 -1.83 -2.80
CA ALA A 40 6.50 -1.93 -2.94
C ALA A 40 6.01 -3.21 -3.64
N VAL A 41 6.83 -3.78 -4.53
CA VAL A 41 6.50 -5.00 -5.30
C VAL A 41 7.23 -6.23 -4.78
N SER A 42 8.12 -6.05 -3.80
CA SER A 42 8.94 -7.12 -3.22
C SER A 42 8.20 -7.87 -2.11
N LYS A 43 8.62 -9.13 -1.90
CA LYS A 43 8.30 -9.91 -0.70
C LYS A 43 9.50 -9.90 0.23
N PHE A 44 9.23 -9.96 1.52
CA PHE A 44 10.22 -9.91 2.58
C PHE A 44 10.10 -11.13 3.49
N ILE A 45 11.17 -11.50 4.14
CA ILE A 45 11.17 -12.51 5.21
C ILE A 45 11.12 -11.77 6.55
N VAL A 46 10.10 -12.06 7.33
CA VAL A 46 9.94 -11.53 8.69
C VAL A 46 10.31 -12.65 9.66
N PRO A 47 11.38 -12.53 10.45
CA PRO A 47 11.71 -13.51 11.48
C PRO A 47 10.65 -13.52 12.56
N VAL A 48 10.22 -14.73 12.95
CA VAL A 48 9.18 -14.91 13.94
C VAL A 48 9.54 -16.01 14.93
N ASP A 49 9.10 -15.81 16.18
CA ASP A 49 9.03 -16.88 17.17
C ASP A 49 7.59 -17.35 17.31
N GLY A 50 7.36 -18.61 17.68
CA GLY A 50 6.03 -19.20 17.87
C GLY A 50 5.52 -20.00 16.68
N SER A 51 4.21 -20.17 16.58
CA SER A 51 3.54 -20.93 15.55
C SER A 51 2.43 -20.08 14.89
N GLU A 52 1.89 -20.59 13.80
CA GLU A 52 0.79 -19.91 13.08
C GLU A 52 -0.36 -19.57 14.04
N GLY A 53 -0.75 -18.29 14.02
CA GLY A 53 -1.77 -17.71 14.91
C GLY A 53 -1.23 -17.07 16.21
N ASP A 54 0.06 -17.32 16.57
CA ASP A 54 0.72 -16.71 17.75
C ASP A 54 2.17 -16.29 17.44
N TYR A 55 2.37 -15.65 16.29
CA TYR A 55 3.68 -15.16 15.91
C TYR A 55 4.09 -13.93 16.74
N ARG A 56 5.37 -13.93 17.17
CA ARG A 56 6.05 -12.78 17.75
C ARG A 56 7.14 -12.31 16.81
N PHE A 57 7.01 -11.09 16.33
CA PHE A 57 7.97 -10.49 15.42
C PHE A 57 9.23 -10.07 16.15
N HIS A 58 10.38 -10.25 15.52
CA HIS A 58 11.63 -9.69 16.01
C HIS A 58 11.65 -8.18 15.83
N ALA A 59 12.16 -7.47 16.84
CA ALA A 59 12.32 -6.04 16.81
C ALA A 59 13.67 -5.62 17.38
N VAL A 60 14.22 -4.54 16.84
CA VAL A 60 15.39 -3.84 17.36
C VAL A 60 14.98 -2.48 17.90
N SER A 61 15.78 -1.95 18.83
CA SER A 61 15.55 -0.60 19.37
C SER A 61 16.69 0.32 19.00
N ASP A 62 16.37 1.54 18.63
CA ASP A 62 17.38 2.58 18.45
C ASP A 62 17.87 3.16 19.78
N SER A 63 18.80 4.12 19.72
CA SER A 63 19.36 4.79 20.90
C SER A 63 18.33 5.63 21.68
N LYS A 64 17.16 5.92 21.09
CA LYS A 64 16.04 6.65 21.71
C LYS A 64 14.99 5.71 22.28
N GLY A 65 15.17 4.39 22.15
CA GLY A 65 14.23 3.37 22.60
C GLY A 65 13.03 3.14 21.65
N LEU A 66 13.04 3.69 20.45
CA LEU A 66 12.07 3.42 19.42
C LEU A 66 12.27 2.01 18.87
N LYS A 67 11.18 1.26 18.69
CA LYS A 67 11.20 -0.13 18.24
C LYS A 67 10.89 -0.24 16.76
N TYR A 68 11.69 -1.01 16.05
CA TYR A 68 11.54 -1.28 14.63
C TYR A 68 11.45 -2.78 14.38
N MET A 69 10.46 -3.22 13.63
CA MET A 69 10.35 -4.61 13.22
C MET A 69 11.50 -4.96 12.29
N VAL A 70 12.11 -6.12 12.49
CA VAL A 70 13.19 -6.61 11.63
C VAL A 70 12.61 -7.36 10.45
N VAL A 71 13.09 -7.06 9.24
CA VAL A 71 12.75 -7.79 8.02
C VAL A 71 13.99 -8.01 7.16
N TYR A 72 13.96 -9.02 6.30
CA TYR A 72 15.06 -9.33 5.37
C TYR A 72 14.56 -9.30 3.93
N SER A 73 15.38 -8.74 3.05
CA SER A 73 15.08 -8.59 1.64
C SER A 73 15.05 -9.93 0.88
N ASP A 74 15.88 -10.88 1.31
CA ASP A 74 16.11 -12.15 0.62
C ASP A 74 16.53 -13.26 1.59
N THR A 75 16.55 -14.50 1.07
CA THR A 75 16.89 -15.67 1.85
C THR A 75 18.34 -15.66 2.33
N ASP A 76 19.28 -15.19 1.50
CA ASP A 76 20.70 -15.18 1.84
C ASP A 76 20.97 -14.20 2.99
N SER A 77 20.40 -12.99 2.95
CA SER A 77 20.47 -12.01 4.03
C SER A 77 19.86 -12.53 5.34
N PHE A 78 18.75 -13.26 5.24
CA PHE A 78 18.12 -13.90 6.40
C PHE A 78 19.00 -15.01 6.97
N GLU A 79 19.52 -15.93 6.15
CA GLU A 79 20.38 -17.04 6.60
C GLU A 79 21.66 -16.53 7.27
N VAL A 80 22.34 -15.55 6.67
CA VAL A 80 23.54 -14.93 7.23
C VAL A 80 23.29 -14.31 8.61
N ALA A 81 22.16 -13.61 8.80
CA ALA A 81 21.82 -12.98 10.07
C ALA A 81 21.62 -14.00 11.21
N PHE A 82 21.27 -15.25 10.88
CA PHE A 82 21.01 -16.31 11.87
C PHE A 82 22.02 -17.48 11.82
N GLU A 83 23.09 -17.37 11.01
CA GLU A 83 24.10 -18.42 10.84
C GLU A 83 24.71 -18.93 12.17
N ASN A 84 24.89 -18.04 13.14
CA ASN A 84 25.48 -18.36 14.43
C ASN A 84 24.46 -18.76 15.51
N LYS A 85 23.17 -18.87 15.20
CA LYS A 85 22.14 -19.33 16.14
C LYS A 85 22.09 -20.85 16.18
N LYS A 86 21.93 -21.40 17.40
CA LYS A 86 21.89 -22.85 17.64
C LYS A 86 20.63 -23.52 17.11
N GLU A 87 19.54 -22.74 16.98
CA GLU A 87 18.23 -23.23 16.54
C GLU A 87 17.87 -22.58 15.22
N PRO A 88 17.23 -23.32 14.30
CA PRO A 88 16.74 -22.74 13.06
C PRO A 88 15.77 -21.60 13.36
N GLN A 89 15.94 -20.49 12.66
CA GLN A 89 15.03 -19.36 12.77
C GLN A 89 13.84 -19.56 11.83
N ASN A 90 12.64 -19.38 12.35
CA ASN A 90 11.43 -19.36 11.53
C ASN A 90 11.26 -17.97 10.90
N GLY A 91 10.72 -17.95 9.68
CA GLY A 91 10.35 -16.72 8.99
C GLY A 91 9.01 -16.87 8.29
N VAL A 92 8.31 -15.77 8.15
CA VAL A 92 7.09 -15.68 7.34
C VAL A 92 7.31 -14.72 6.18
N LEU A 93 6.71 -15.01 5.03
CA LEU A 93 6.75 -14.10 3.90
C LEU A 93 5.66 -13.04 4.04
N ALA A 94 6.05 -11.78 3.85
CA ALA A 94 5.15 -10.64 3.87
C ALA A 94 5.42 -9.72 2.68
N GLY A 95 4.39 -9.16 2.10
CA GLY A 95 4.51 -8.06 1.15
C GLY A 95 4.73 -6.73 1.87
N PHE A 96 5.12 -5.71 1.13
CA PHE A 96 5.37 -4.37 1.69
C PHE A 96 4.12 -3.79 2.36
N ALA A 97 2.94 -4.02 1.76
CA ALA A 97 1.66 -3.59 2.31
C ALA A 97 1.39 -4.24 3.68
N ASP A 98 1.63 -5.55 3.81
CA ASP A 98 1.45 -6.28 5.06
C ASP A 98 2.36 -5.72 6.17
N LEU A 99 3.60 -5.35 5.82
CA LEU A 99 4.53 -4.73 6.75
C LEU A 99 4.03 -3.37 7.25
N ILE A 100 3.48 -2.55 6.35
CA ILE A 100 2.88 -1.26 6.71
C ILE A 100 1.72 -1.49 7.68
N ASP A 101 0.81 -2.41 7.39
CA ASP A 101 -0.36 -2.69 8.22
C ASP A 101 0.03 -3.13 9.63
N VAL A 102 1.03 -4.02 9.74
CA VAL A 102 1.53 -4.46 11.05
C VAL A 102 2.16 -3.30 11.83
N VAL A 103 3.01 -2.49 11.20
CA VAL A 103 3.71 -1.38 11.86
C VAL A 103 2.74 -0.26 12.24
N MET A 104 1.75 0.03 11.41
CA MET A 104 0.77 1.08 11.67
C MET A 104 -0.30 0.68 12.69
N ALA A 105 -0.41 -0.61 13.04
CA ALA A 105 -1.33 -1.08 14.06
C ALA A 105 -0.93 -0.56 15.46
N PRO A 106 -1.76 0.26 16.14
CA PRO A 106 -1.38 0.94 17.40
C PRO A 106 -0.96 -0.04 18.52
N LYS A 107 -1.54 -1.25 18.53
CA LYS A 107 -1.26 -2.28 19.54
C LYS A 107 0.17 -2.85 19.45
N MET A 108 0.85 -2.68 18.32
CA MET A 108 2.19 -3.22 18.09
C MET A 108 3.28 -2.36 18.76
N GLY A 109 3.02 -1.05 18.94
CA GLY A 109 4.00 -0.13 19.55
C GLY A 109 5.31 -0.02 18.78
N LEU A 110 5.25 -0.25 17.45
CA LEU A 110 6.39 -0.15 16.55
C LEU A 110 6.50 1.28 16.01
N SER A 111 7.70 1.74 15.74
CA SER A 111 8.00 3.05 15.14
C SER A 111 8.32 2.95 13.64
N GLY A 112 8.37 1.72 13.11
CA GLY A 112 8.72 1.43 11.74
C GLY A 112 9.23 0.00 11.57
N PHE A 113 9.85 -0.26 10.45
CA PHE A 113 10.63 -1.49 10.23
C PHE A 113 11.99 -1.19 9.62
N VAL A 114 12.91 -2.12 9.76
CA VAL A 114 14.27 -2.04 9.21
C VAL A 114 14.55 -3.26 8.34
N ILE A 115 15.00 -3.02 7.11
CA ILE A 115 15.41 -4.07 6.18
C ILE A 115 16.90 -4.33 6.38
N ASN A 116 17.30 -5.61 6.45
CA ASN A 116 18.67 -6.11 6.55
C ASN A 116 19.51 -5.40 7.63
N PRO A 117 19.10 -5.38 8.92
CA PRO A 117 19.83 -4.70 9.96
C PRO A 117 21.26 -5.23 10.08
N GLY A 118 22.24 -4.31 10.09
CA GLY A 118 23.67 -4.65 10.20
C GLY A 118 24.37 -4.94 8.87
N SER A 119 23.67 -4.91 7.74
CA SER A 119 24.25 -5.01 6.39
C SER A 119 23.82 -3.83 5.50
N GLU A 120 23.02 -4.02 4.46
CA GLU A 120 22.46 -2.97 3.59
C GLU A 120 21.21 -2.34 4.25
N GLU A 121 21.38 -1.88 5.47
CA GLU A 121 20.30 -1.40 6.32
C GLU A 121 19.54 -0.22 5.72
N VAL A 122 18.22 -0.38 5.58
CA VAL A 122 17.30 0.72 5.25
C VAL A 122 16.15 0.77 6.25
N LEU A 123 15.97 1.94 6.86
CA LEU A 123 14.97 2.19 7.89
C LEU A 123 13.74 2.90 7.31
N PHE A 124 12.57 2.31 7.53
CA PHE A 124 11.27 2.88 7.20
C PHE A 124 10.55 3.30 8.48
N GLY A 125 10.62 4.58 8.81
CA GLY A 125 9.92 5.16 9.96
C GLY A 125 8.45 5.50 9.66
N HIS A 126 7.65 5.67 10.72
CA HIS A 126 6.21 5.93 10.62
C HIS A 126 5.83 7.06 9.64
N GLU A 127 6.53 8.19 9.68
CA GLU A 127 6.17 9.33 8.80
C GLU A 127 6.40 9.00 7.33
N MET A 128 7.47 8.28 7.01
CA MET A 128 7.73 7.79 5.65
C MET A 128 6.68 6.78 5.23
N LEU A 129 6.34 5.83 6.11
CA LEU A 129 5.33 4.81 5.84
C LEU A 129 3.95 5.42 5.61
N LYS A 130 3.56 6.47 6.35
CA LYS A 130 2.32 7.21 6.11
C LYS A 130 2.27 7.85 4.73
N MET A 131 3.37 8.49 4.31
CA MET A 131 3.46 9.09 2.98
C MET A 131 3.35 8.03 1.88
N ILE A 132 4.05 6.91 2.04
CA ILE A 132 4.02 5.79 1.08
C ILE A 132 2.62 5.18 1.03
N ALA A 133 2.04 4.88 2.19
CA ALA A 133 0.70 4.33 2.31
C ALA A 133 -0.33 5.22 1.59
N ALA A 134 -0.25 6.52 1.79
CA ALA A 134 -1.13 7.49 1.12
C ALA A 134 -0.94 7.49 -0.41
N GLN A 135 0.29 7.37 -0.90
CA GLN A 135 0.58 7.34 -2.34
C GLN A 135 0.18 6.01 -3.00
N MET A 136 0.32 4.91 -2.28
CA MET A 136 0.01 3.57 -2.77
C MET A 136 -1.44 3.15 -2.52
N GLY A 137 -2.23 3.97 -1.81
CA GLY A 137 -3.56 3.58 -1.35
C GLY A 137 -3.50 2.45 -0.30
N ILE A 138 -2.35 2.23 0.31
CA ILE A 138 -2.12 1.24 1.37
C ILE A 138 -2.26 1.97 2.71
N GLY A 139 -2.97 1.38 3.64
CA GLY A 139 -2.92 1.87 5.01
C GLY A 139 -4.26 2.06 5.67
N GLY A 140 -4.35 1.38 6.76
CA GLY A 140 -5.42 1.26 7.71
C GLY A 140 -5.73 -0.21 7.90
N ASP A 141 -6.26 -0.60 9.00
CA ASP A 141 -6.66 -1.96 9.42
C ASP A 141 -7.55 -2.76 8.42
N GLY A 142 -7.34 -2.59 7.11
CA GLY A 142 -8.04 -3.28 6.02
C GLY A 142 -9.52 -2.90 5.89
N THR A 143 -10.01 -1.95 6.67
CA THR A 143 -11.41 -1.54 6.66
C THR A 143 -11.58 -0.04 6.38
N ALA A 144 -11.17 0.41 5.20
CA ALA A 144 -11.69 1.68 4.70
C ALA A 144 -13.23 1.57 4.74
N LYS A 145 -13.86 2.30 5.65
CA LYS A 145 -15.32 2.31 5.71
C LYS A 145 -15.84 3.10 4.52
N VAL A 146 -16.24 2.38 3.49
CA VAL A 146 -16.87 2.96 2.31
C VAL A 146 -18.38 2.80 2.43
N GLY A 147 -19.10 3.89 2.26
CA GLY A 147 -20.56 3.93 2.37
C GLY A 147 -21.18 4.77 1.25
N GLU A 148 -22.50 4.71 1.18
CA GLU A 148 -23.28 5.65 0.39
C GLU A 148 -23.41 6.95 1.17
N PRO A 149 -23.17 8.12 0.54
CA PRO A 149 -23.37 9.39 1.22
C PRO A 149 -24.86 9.68 1.42
N ASP A 150 -25.19 10.42 2.47
CA ASP A 150 -26.56 10.88 2.70
C ASP A 150 -27.05 11.83 1.58
N SER A 151 -26.12 12.55 0.97
CA SER A 151 -26.38 13.43 -0.18
C SER A 151 -25.11 13.62 -1.01
N TYR A 152 -25.29 13.87 -2.29
CA TYR A 152 -24.21 14.20 -3.21
C TYR A 152 -24.13 15.72 -3.42
N PRO A 153 -22.94 16.27 -3.73
CA PRO A 153 -22.79 17.66 -4.14
C PRO A 153 -23.71 17.98 -5.33
N PRO A 154 -24.48 19.07 -5.28
CA PRO A 154 -25.58 19.32 -6.24
C PRO A 154 -25.16 19.35 -7.73
N LYS A 155 -23.92 19.78 -8.00
CA LYS A 155 -23.39 19.90 -9.37
C LYS A 155 -22.52 18.72 -9.81
N LEU A 156 -22.27 17.76 -8.93
CA LEU A 156 -21.34 16.66 -9.21
C LEU A 156 -21.88 15.75 -10.33
N LYS A 157 -23.17 15.44 -10.31
CA LYS A 157 -23.78 14.59 -11.35
C LYS A 157 -23.62 15.21 -12.74
N GLU A 158 -24.02 16.49 -12.88
CA GLU A 158 -23.91 17.23 -14.15
C GLU A 158 -22.44 17.31 -14.63
N ALA A 159 -21.50 17.54 -13.72
CA ALA A 159 -20.09 17.57 -14.04
C ALA A 159 -19.58 16.22 -14.55
N LEU A 160 -19.96 15.11 -13.89
CA LEU A 160 -19.52 13.78 -14.31
C LEU A 160 -20.18 13.34 -15.64
N ASP A 161 -21.44 13.66 -15.86
CA ASP A 161 -22.08 13.43 -17.16
C ASP A 161 -21.36 14.24 -18.27
N GLY A 162 -21.00 15.48 -17.97
CA GLY A 162 -20.18 16.32 -18.88
C GLY A 162 -18.80 15.71 -19.16
N TYR A 163 -18.16 15.14 -18.13
CA TYR A 163 -16.86 14.48 -18.30
C TYR A 163 -16.96 13.25 -19.22
N LEU A 164 -17.99 12.44 -19.08
CA LEU A 164 -18.23 11.29 -19.95
C LEU A 164 -18.39 11.68 -21.42
N LEU A 165 -18.86 12.89 -21.73
CA LEU A 165 -18.99 13.36 -23.12
C LEU A 165 -17.63 13.71 -23.72
N ILE A 166 -16.66 14.19 -22.92
CA ILE A 166 -15.35 14.66 -23.42
C ILE A 166 -14.24 13.62 -23.33
N GLU A 167 -14.38 12.60 -22.45
CA GLU A 167 -13.38 11.54 -22.25
C GLU A 167 -13.93 10.18 -22.73
N PRO A 168 -13.74 9.82 -24.01
CA PRO A 168 -14.34 8.63 -24.60
C PRO A 168 -13.86 7.29 -24.01
N THR A 169 -12.74 7.27 -23.33
CA THR A 169 -12.20 6.06 -22.71
C THR A 169 -12.90 5.67 -21.40
N VAL A 170 -13.73 6.56 -20.85
CA VAL A 170 -14.48 6.32 -19.61
C VAL A 170 -15.94 5.96 -19.93
N SER A 171 -16.42 4.84 -19.36
CA SER A 171 -17.80 4.37 -19.55
C SER A 171 -18.69 4.57 -18.32
N ASP A 172 -18.16 4.27 -17.12
CA ASP A 172 -18.95 4.31 -15.89
C ASP A 172 -18.18 4.95 -14.76
N ILE A 173 -18.88 5.67 -13.89
CA ILE A 173 -18.30 6.31 -12.72
C ILE A 173 -19.20 6.03 -11.51
N TRP A 174 -18.63 5.49 -10.45
CA TRP A 174 -19.26 5.34 -9.14
C TRP A 174 -18.69 6.38 -8.18
N VAL A 175 -19.54 6.93 -7.34
CA VAL A 175 -19.15 7.90 -6.31
C VAL A 175 -19.60 7.36 -4.96
N ARG A 176 -18.66 7.24 -4.04
CA ARG A 176 -18.88 6.74 -2.69
C ARG A 176 -18.25 7.71 -1.68
N LEU A 177 -18.66 7.59 -0.43
CA LEU A 177 -18.00 8.31 0.66
C LEU A 177 -17.09 7.34 1.41
N MET A 178 -15.84 7.72 1.60
CA MET A 178 -14.86 6.91 2.28
C MET A 178 -14.33 7.66 3.51
N ARG A 179 -14.27 6.97 4.64
CA ARG A 179 -13.54 7.46 5.80
C ARG A 179 -12.08 7.05 5.65
N GLU A 180 -11.20 8.03 5.67
CA GLU A 180 -9.76 7.78 5.61
C GLU A 180 -9.31 7.08 6.90
N ASN A 181 -8.58 5.95 6.75
CA ASN A 181 -8.18 5.11 7.87
C ASN A 181 -7.30 5.87 8.86
N GLY A 182 -7.54 5.63 10.16
CA GLY A 182 -6.79 6.29 11.25
C GLY A 182 -7.14 7.75 11.45
N THR A 183 -8.07 8.31 10.70
CA THR A 183 -8.58 9.67 10.84
C THR A 183 -10.10 9.68 10.82
N ASP A 184 -10.73 10.79 11.29
CA ASP A 184 -12.17 11.01 11.08
C ASP A 184 -12.46 11.74 9.76
N ARG A 185 -11.44 11.90 8.91
CA ARG A 185 -11.55 12.61 7.64
C ARG A 185 -12.38 11.80 6.64
N LEU A 186 -13.38 12.44 6.08
CA LEU A 186 -14.17 11.91 4.98
C LEU A 186 -13.62 12.44 3.66
N ILE A 187 -13.49 11.56 2.67
CA ILE A 187 -13.11 11.89 1.29
C ILE A 187 -14.06 11.23 0.32
N TRP A 188 -14.14 11.75 -0.89
CA TRP A 188 -14.86 11.08 -1.97
C TRP A 188 -14.01 9.97 -2.57
N LEU A 189 -14.59 8.79 -2.71
CA LEU A 189 -14.03 7.69 -3.48
C LEU A 189 -14.76 7.64 -4.82
N ILE A 190 -14.04 7.91 -5.89
CA ILE A 190 -14.54 7.88 -7.27
C ILE A 190 -13.92 6.67 -7.96
N VAL A 191 -14.74 5.68 -8.28
CA VAL A 191 -14.32 4.49 -9.02
C VAL A 191 -14.69 4.67 -10.48
N VAL A 192 -13.77 4.34 -11.37
CA VAL A 192 -13.88 4.63 -12.80
C VAL A 192 -13.67 3.37 -13.63
N ASN A 193 -14.62 3.07 -14.48
CA ASN A 193 -14.44 2.10 -15.56
C ASN A 193 -13.89 2.84 -16.78
N ALA A 194 -12.60 2.68 -17.01
CA ALA A 194 -11.89 3.33 -18.10
C ALA A 194 -11.06 2.31 -18.88
N GLU A 195 -10.96 2.51 -20.19
CA GLU A 195 -10.11 1.73 -21.08
C GLU A 195 -8.64 2.13 -20.89
N GLY A 196 -7.72 1.16 -21.12
CA GLY A 196 -6.28 1.37 -21.08
C GLY A 196 -5.64 0.79 -19.81
N GLU A 197 -4.32 0.81 -19.82
CA GLU A 197 -3.46 0.32 -18.73
C GLU A 197 -2.24 1.25 -18.59
N GLY A 198 -1.53 1.16 -17.45
CA GLY A 198 -0.30 1.91 -17.21
C GLY A 198 -0.49 3.43 -17.19
N GLU A 199 0.46 4.15 -17.79
CA GLU A 199 0.48 5.62 -17.82
C GLU A 199 -0.75 6.28 -18.46
N PRO A 200 -1.32 5.78 -19.59
CA PRO A 200 -2.56 6.34 -20.15
C PRO A 200 -3.74 6.28 -19.16
N LEU A 201 -3.94 5.14 -18.50
CA LEU A 201 -5.00 5.02 -17.50
C LEU A 201 -4.77 5.97 -16.31
N LYS A 202 -3.55 6.02 -15.79
CA LYS A 202 -3.18 6.94 -14.71
C LYS A 202 -3.48 8.40 -15.08
N TYR A 203 -3.13 8.80 -16.30
CA TYR A 203 -3.42 10.15 -16.80
C TYR A 203 -4.92 10.45 -16.83
N THR A 204 -5.75 9.50 -17.28
CA THR A 204 -7.22 9.63 -17.27
C THR A 204 -7.76 9.79 -15.85
N LEU A 205 -7.30 8.98 -14.89
CA LEU A 205 -7.72 9.07 -13.49
C LEU A 205 -7.32 10.41 -12.84
N ASP A 206 -6.09 10.88 -13.08
CA ASP A 206 -5.59 12.17 -12.58
C ASP A 206 -6.37 13.35 -13.18
N ASN A 207 -6.72 13.28 -14.47
CA ASN A 207 -7.53 14.31 -15.13
C ASN A 207 -8.95 14.36 -14.55
N LEU A 208 -9.58 13.19 -14.36
CA LEU A 208 -10.90 13.14 -13.73
C LEU A 208 -10.86 13.73 -12.32
N ARG A 209 -9.84 13.39 -11.53
CA ARG A 209 -9.67 13.96 -10.18
C ARG A 209 -9.64 15.50 -10.24
N LYS A 210 -8.77 16.05 -11.07
CA LYS A 210 -8.64 17.51 -11.24
C LYS A 210 -9.95 18.15 -11.70
N TYR A 211 -10.65 17.49 -12.61
CA TYR A 211 -11.92 17.97 -13.16
C TYR A 211 -13.02 18.00 -12.09
N CYS A 212 -13.05 17.00 -11.20
CA CYS A 212 -14.10 16.89 -10.16
C CYS A 212 -13.87 17.81 -8.97
N LEU A 213 -12.62 18.15 -8.60
CA LEU A 213 -12.31 18.91 -7.39
C LEU A 213 -13.19 20.14 -7.14
N PRO A 214 -13.51 21.00 -8.13
CA PRO A 214 -14.38 22.16 -7.92
C PRO A 214 -15.83 21.82 -7.55
N TYR A 215 -16.25 20.57 -7.72
CA TYR A 215 -17.63 20.08 -7.53
C TYR A 215 -17.77 19.19 -6.29
N LEU A 216 -16.74 19.06 -5.45
CA LEU A 216 -16.70 18.13 -4.32
C LEU A 216 -16.92 18.81 -2.95
N ASP A 217 -17.50 20.02 -2.94
CA ASP A 217 -17.81 20.77 -1.71
C ASP A 217 -16.61 20.92 -0.75
N ASN A 218 -15.42 21.22 -1.31
CA ASN A 218 -14.15 21.34 -0.61
C ASN A 218 -13.64 20.04 0.06
N MET A 219 -14.20 18.90 -0.24
CA MET A 219 -13.65 17.60 0.16
C MET A 219 -12.64 17.12 -0.87
N ASP A 220 -11.66 16.36 -0.40
CA ASP A 220 -10.69 15.68 -1.27
C ASP A 220 -11.31 14.45 -1.93
N ALA A 221 -10.66 13.92 -2.97
CA ALA A 221 -11.10 12.71 -3.65
C ALA A 221 -9.93 11.77 -3.93
N MET A 222 -10.20 10.48 -3.75
CA MET A 222 -9.42 9.38 -4.29
C MET A 222 -10.11 8.88 -5.55
N VAL A 223 -9.37 8.78 -6.66
CA VAL A 223 -9.88 8.24 -7.94
C VAL A 223 -9.11 6.97 -8.27
N VAL A 224 -9.83 5.87 -8.47
CA VAL A 224 -9.26 4.53 -8.69
C VAL A 224 -9.93 3.84 -9.87
N SER A 225 -9.21 2.91 -10.51
CA SER A 225 -9.77 2.08 -11.57
C SER A 225 -10.72 1.02 -11.01
N SER A 226 -11.82 0.74 -11.71
CA SER A 226 -12.73 -0.37 -11.40
C SER A 226 -12.05 -1.75 -11.51
N ASN A 227 -10.88 -1.82 -12.14
CA ASN A 227 -10.10 -3.05 -12.28
C ASN A 227 -9.33 -3.41 -11.00
N GLU A 228 -9.16 -2.48 -10.07
CA GLU A 228 -8.51 -2.74 -8.78
C GLU A 228 -9.41 -3.61 -7.88
N ASP A 229 -8.81 -4.55 -7.16
CA ASP A 229 -9.57 -5.52 -6.35
C ASP A 229 -10.37 -4.85 -5.22
N PHE A 230 -9.83 -3.81 -4.61
CA PHE A 230 -10.56 -2.97 -3.67
C PHE A 230 -11.78 -2.32 -4.32
N ALA A 231 -11.60 -1.69 -5.49
CA ALA A 231 -12.69 -1.02 -6.21
C ALA A 231 -13.79 -2.00 -6.59
N LYS A 232 -13.45 -3.21 -7.09
CA LYS A 232 -14.42 -4.27 -7.40
C LYS A 232 -15.31 -4.63 -6.21
N GLN A 233 -14.73 -4.68 -5.00
CA GLN A 233 -15.49 -4.96 -3.77
C GLN A 233 -16.45 -3.82 -3.44
N VAL A 234 -16.00 -2.57 -3.58
CA VAL A 234 -16.76 -1.36 -3.24
C VAL A 234 -17.97 -1.15 -4.16
N ILE A 235 -17.82 -1.46 -5.46
CA ILE A 235 -18.90 -1.25 -6.45
C ILE A 235 -19.79 -2.48 -6.66
N LYS A 236 -19.49 -3.60 -6.02
CA LYS A 236 -20.25 -4.84 -6.18
C LYS A 236 -21.73 -4.65 -5.83
N GLY A 237 -22.61 -4.79 -6.83
CA GLY A 237 -24.04 -4.60 -6.68
C GLY A 237 -24.50 -3.14 -6.60
N VAL A 238 -23.61 -2.19 -6.82
CA VAL A 238 -23.91 -0.75 -6.82
C VAL A 238 -24.05 -0.27 -8.27
N LYS A 239 -25.10 0.50 -8.55
CA LYS A 239 -25.27 1.13 -9.86
C LYS A 239 -24.30 2.29 -10.03
N PRO A 240 -23.74 2.51 -11.25
CA PRO A 240 -22.94 3.69 -11.51
C PRO A 240 -23.73 4.98 -11.19
N PHE A 241 -23.00 5.97 -10.69
CA PHE A 241 -23.52 7.31 -10.44
C PHE A 241 -23.67 8.10 -11.76
N ALA A 242 -22.73 7.90 -12.67
CA ALA A 242 -22.78 8.39 -14.05
C ALA A 242 -22.36 7.26 -15.00
N THR A 243 -23.07 7.14 -16.12
CA THR A 243 -22.76 6.14 -17.15
C THR A 243 -22.92 6.77 -18.53
N ARG A 244 -22.10 6.32 -19.47
CA ARG A 244 -22.23 6.71 -20.87
C ARG A 244 -23.39 5.94 -21.47
N ASP A 245 -24.40 6.64 -21.98
CA ASP A 245 -25.43 6.01 -22.79
C ASP A 245 -24.77 5.51 -24.08
N ASN A 246 -24.73 4.20 -24.24
CA ASN A 246 -24.36 3.58 -25.51
C ASN A 246 -25.64 3.55 -26.35
N ASP A 247 -25.85 4.58 -27.16
CA ASP A 247 -26.86 4.55 -28.27
C ASP A 247 -26.40 3.61 -29.39
#